data_62d91e922c3d33fdce0bc8f361c46044
#
_entry.id   62d91e922c3d33fdce0bc8f361c46044
#
_cell.length_a   1.000
_cell.length_b   1.000
_cell.length_c   1.000
_cell.angle_alpha   90.00
_cell.angle_beta   90.00
_cell.angle_gamma   90.00
#
_symmetry.space_group_name_H-M   'P 1'
#
loop_
_entity.id
_entity.type
_entity.pdbx_description
1 polymer ?
#
loop_
_entity_poly.entity_id
_entity_poly.type
_entity_poly.pdbx_seq_one_letter_code
_entity_poly.pdbx_strand_id
1 'polypeptide(L)'
;NKIGDLMNRITEDVTRVRMYIGPTLMYAINIIVLFFLVITQMLAVSKTLTAFVLFPLPILAISIYFVSSKINRQSEQVQAQLSEITSISQETFSGIQIIKSFTNENNSLKVFFESCKEYTRKQIKLVKIEAVFIPLIITLIGLSTILTIYVGGLEVFAGRISAGNIAEFIIYVNMLAWPVASIGWVTSLIQRASASQERINEFLNLEPRIRNFNNAQTLIIGDISFKEISLTYRDTKIKALDKISFDIKEGSTLGIFGKTGSGKSTIANLICRILDLDSGNISFGHIPIKKLNLNNLRSSIGYIPQDGYLFSGTIKENIAFSKDVIDENQIILSAKKADILDEINKFQDGFNTIVGERGVQLSGGQRQRLAIARAFYKNPDIYIFDDCLSAVDANKEKEILKNLQNETKNKTTIIISHRISTFQNADKIIVLNSGVLVDSGNHEELISREGFYKEIHISQSKK
;
A
#
# COMPACT_ATOMS: atom_id res chain seq x y z
N ASN A 1 6.07 -3.79 -0.97
CA ASN A 1 4.88 -3.90 -0.12
C ASN A 1 3.70 -3.21 -0.80
N LYS A 2 2.52 -3.85 -0.83
CA LYS A 2 1.31 -3.24 -1.39
C LYS A 2 0.84 -2.10 -0.47
N ILE A 3 0.32 -1.01 -1.03
CA ILE A 3 -0.16 0.15 -0.28
C ILE A 3 -1.17 -0.27 0.82
N GLY A 4 -2.09 -1.19 0.50
CA GLY A 4 -3.06 -1.71 1.46
C GLY A 4 -2.44 -2.43 2.66
N ASP A 5 -1.33 -3.16 2.48
CA ASP A 5 -0.59 -3.81 3.58
C ASP A 5 0.05 -2.77 4.51
N LEU A 6 0.63 -1.71 3.94
CA LEU A 6 1.20 -0.61 4.73
C LEU A 6 0.13 0.14 5.54
N MET A 7 -1.00 0.44 4.90
CA MET A 7 -2.13 1.08 5.59
C MET A 7 -2.66 0.23 6.74
N ASN A 8 -2.78 -1.09 6.53
CA ASN A 8 -3.24 -2.02 7.55
C ASN A 8 -2.26 -2.06 8.75
N ARG A 9 -0.95 -2.05 8.51
CA ARG A 9 0.08 -2.00 9.56
C ARG A 9 0.00 -0.71 10.39
N ILE A 10 -0.20 0.44 9.74
CA ILE A 10 -0.26 1.75 10.40
C ILE A 10 -1.57 1.91 11.21
N THR A 11 -2.67 1.35 10.75
CA THR A 11 -3.99 1.53 11.38
C THR A 11 -4.34 0.39 12.33
N GLU A 12 -4.49 -0.82 11.80
CA GLU A 12 -5.03 -1.95 12.55
C GLU A 12 -3.99 -2.59 13.49
N ASP A 13 -2.76 -2.84 12.99
CA ASP A 13 -1.73 -3.46 13.82
C ASP A 13 -1.31 -2.55 14.98
N VAL A 14 -1.16 -1.25 14.75
CA VAL A 14 -0.89 -0.27 15.82
C VAL A 14 -2.04 -0.23 16.82
N THR A 15 -3.29 -0.30 16.36
CA THR A 15 -4.46 -0.34 17.24
C THR A 15 -4.46 -1.59 18.12
N ARG A 16 -4.10 -2.76 17.59
CA ARG A 16 -4.01 -4.01 18.36
C ARG A 16 -2.94 -3.94 19.43
N VAL A 17 -1.77 -3.38 19.13
CA VAL A 17 -0.69 -3.16 20.11
C VAL A 17 -1.12 -2.14 21.19
N ARG A 18 -1.81 -1.08 20.80
CA ARG A 18 -2.38 -0.10 21.75
C ARG A 18 -3.38 -0.76 22.70
N MET A 19 -4.24 -1.64 22.20
CA MET A 19 -5.21 -2.40 23.01
C MET A 19 -4.52 -3.33 24.03
N TYR A 20 -3.34 -3.83 23.70
CA TYR A 20 -2.53 -4.61 24.63
C TYR A 20 -1.95 -3.73 25.75
N ILE A 21 -1.31 -2.63 25.43
CA ILE A 21 -0.64 -1.75 26.41
C ILE A 21 -1.67 -1.09 27.36
N GLY A 22 -2.84 -0.72 26.86
CA GLY A 22 -3.90 -0.11 27.67
C GLY A 22 -4.82 -1.16 28.33
N PRO A 23 -5.93 -1.48 27.67
CA PRO A 23 -6.98 -2.33 28.27
C PRO A 23 -6.49 -3.69 28.73
N THR A 24 -5.66 -4.39 27.92
CA THR A 24 -5.25 -5.76 28.26
C THR A 24 -4.41 -5.82 29.50
N LEU A 25 -3.41 -4.94 29.64
CA LEU A 25 -2.58 -4.88 30.87
C LEU A 25 -3.41 -4.48 32.08
N MET A 26 -4.31 -3.50 31.93
CA MET A 26 -5.19 -3.08 33.01
C MET A 26 -6.07 -4.25 33.52
N TYR A 27 -6.70 -4.98 32.59
CA TYR A 27 -7.53 -6.13 32.96
C TYR A 27 -6.70 -7.27 33.54
N ALA A 28 -5.52 -7.57 32.97
CA ALA A 28 -4.64 -8.62 33.49
C ALA A 28 -4.19 -8.34 34.94
N ILE A 29 -3.73 -7.10 35.21
CA ILE A 29 -3.34 -6.69 36.56
C ILE A 29 -4.53 -6.77 37.52
N ASN A 30 -5.71 -6.25 37.12
CA ASN A 30 -6.91 -6.28 37.93
C ASN A 30 -7.35 -7.71 38.26
N ILE A 31 -7.31 -8.63 37.29
CA ILE A 31 -7.59 -10.05 37.50
C ILE A 31 -6.65 -10.64 38.53
N ILE A 32 -5.33 -10.44 38.39
CA ILE A 32 -4.30 -10.98 39.30
C ILE A 32 -4.52 -10.46 40.73
N VAL A 33 -4.69 -9.13 40.86
CA VAL A 33 -4.89 -8.50 42.18
C VAL A 33 -6.18 -9.00 42.82
N LEU A 34 -7.27 -9.06 42.08
CA LEU A 34 -8.56 -9.50 42.60
C LEU A 34 -8.51 -10.98 43.04
N PHE A 35 -7.92 -11.86 42.23
CA PHE A 35 -7.72 -13.27 42.59
C PHE A 35 -6.90 -13.39 43.89
N PHE A 36 -5.80 -12.67 43.97
CA PHE A 36 -4.93 -12.70 45.15
C PHE A 36 -5.67 -12.26 46.42
N LEU A 37 -6.38 -11.13 46.36
CA LEU A 37 -7.09 -10.57 47.52
C LEU A 37 -8.26 -11.47 47.93
N VAL A 38 -9.10 -11.88 47.00
CA VAL A 38 -10.28 -12.68 47.31
C VAL A 38 -9.91 -14.07 47.84
N ILE A 39 -8.96 -14.77 47.17
CA ILE A 39 -8.54 -16.10 47.63
C ILE A 39 -7.86 -16.01 49.02
N THR A 40 -7.06 -14.99 49.28
CA THR A 40 -6.43 -14.81 50.60
C THR A 40 -7.48 -14.61 51.69
N GLN A 41 -8.53 -13.81 51.46
CA GLN A 41 -9.62 -13.62 52.40
C GLN A 41 -10.44 -14.89 52.59
N MET A 42 -10.76 -15.61 51.50
CA MET A 42 -11.48 -16.90 51.60
C MET A 42 -10.69 -17.92 52.45
N LEU A 43 -9.37 -18.02 52.26
CA LEU A 43 -8.50 -18.93 53.00
C LEU A 43 -8.38 -18.53 54.51
N ALA A 44 -8.44 -17.24 54.80
CA ALA A 44 -8.43 -16.73 56.17
C ALA A 44 -9.68 -17.10 56.96
N VAL A 45 -10.85 -17.18 56.31
CA VAL A 45 -12.10 -17.54 56.93
C VAL A 45 -12.26 -19.06 57.07
N SER A 46 -12.12 -19.83 56.01
CA SER A 46 -12.20 -21.31 56.06
C SER A 46 -11.51 -21.96 54.88
N LYS A 47 -10.44 -22.75 55.17
CA LYS A 47 -9.71 -23.48 54.15
C LYS A 47 -10.59 -24.55 53.47
N THR A 48 -11.39 -25.25 54.25
CA THR A 48 -12.27 -26.32 53.77
C THR A 48 -13.30 -25.76 52.80
N LEU A 49 -14.03 -24.70 53.24
CA LEU A 49 -15.06 -24.08 52.40
C LEU A 49 -14.47 -23.50 51.10
N THR A 50 -13.28 -22.87 51.20
CA THR A 50 -12.54 -22.32 50.05
C THR A 50 -12.25 -23.41 49.02
N ALA A 51 -11.75 -24.60 49.44
CA ALA A 51 -11.44 -25.69 48.51
C ALA A 51 -12.65 -26.16 47.72
N PHE A 52 -13.79 -26.36 48.41
CA PHE A 52 -15.03 -26.80 47.76
C PHE A 52 -15.63 -25.73 46.83
N VAL A 53 -15.57 -24.48 47.25
CA VAL A 53 -16.15 -23.35 46.46
C VAL A 53 -15.29 -23.04 45.24
N LEU A 54 -13.99 -23.17 45.31
CA LEU A 54 -13.08 -22.94 44.18
C LEU A 54 -13.01 -24.13 43.22
N PHE A 55 -13.42 -25.35 43.62
CA PHE A 55 -13.34 -26.57 42.80
C PHE A 55 -14.03 -26.45 41.43
N PRO A 56 -15.18 -25.82 41.24
CA PRO A 56 -15.81 -25.64 39.93
C PRO A 56 -15.07 -24.60 39.04
N LEU A 57 -14.27 -23.68 39.60
CA LEU A 57 -13.66 -22.58 38.83
C LEU A 57 -12.57 -23.05 37.84
N PRO A 58 -11.64 -23.99 38.18
CA PRO A 58 -10.74 -24.58 37.19
C PRO A 58 -11.48 -25.30 36.04
N ILE A 59 -12.58 -25.99 36.35
CA ILE A 59 -13.42 -26.64 35.34
C ILE A 59 -14.03 -25.59 34.41
N LEU A 60 -14.48 -24.49 34.97
CA LEU A 60 -14.99 -23.34 34.22
C LEU A 60 -13.90 -22.76 33.30
N ALA A 61 -12.69 -22.50 33.83
CA ALA A 61 -11.58 -21.95 33.06
C ALA A 61 -11.19 -22.85 31.87
N ILE A 62 -11.12 -24.16 32.08
CA ILE A 62 -10.83 -25.14 31.03
C ILE A 62 -11.95 -25.15 29.98
N SER A 63 -13.20 -25.18 30.44
CA SER A 63 -14.36 -25.17 29.54
C SER A 63 -14.42 -23.89 28.69
N ILE A 64 -14.15 -22.73 29.31
CA ILE A 64 -14.08 -21.43 28.60
C ILE A 64 -12.96 -21.47 27.56
N TYR A 65 -11.79 -22.00 27.87
CA TYR A 65 -10.69 -22.11 26.92
C TYR A 65 -11.08 -22.90 25.67
N PHE A 66 -11.71 -24.05 25.83
CA PHE A 66 -12.14 -24.88 24.69
C PHE A 66 -13.26 -24.21 23.86
N VAL A 67 -14.27 -23.64 24.53
CA VAL A 67 -15.38 -22.96 23.85
C VAL A 67 -14.87 -21.71 23.14
N SER A 68 -14.03 -20.88 23.78
CA SER A 68 -13.47 -19.68 23.19
C SER A 68 -12.58 -20.01 21.97
N SER A 69 -11.76 -21.05 22.05
CA SER A 69 -10.97 -21.53 20.90
C SER A 69 -11.86 -21.91 19.71
N LYS A 70 -12.97 -22.59 19.98
CA LYS A 70 -13.95 -23.00 18.96
C LYS A 70 -14.70 -21.80 18.38
N ILE A 71 -15.07 -20.82 19.20
CA ILE A 71 -15.65 -19.55 18.78
C ILE A 71 -14.68 -18.81 17.86
N ASN A 72 -13.42 -18.64 18.24
CA ASN A 72 -12.42 -17.94 17.45
C ASN A 72 -12.23 -18.58 16.06
N ARG A 73 -12.07 -19.92 16.01
CA ARG A 73 -11.94 -20.63 14.74
C ARG A 73 -13.17 -20.49 13.83
N GLN A 74 -14.37 -20.53 14.42
CA GLN A 74 -15.60 -20.36 13.64
C GLN A 74 -15.80 -18.90 13.20
N SER A 75 -15.42 -17.92 14.05
CA SER A 75 -15.44 -16.49 13.73
C SER A 75 -14.51 -16.17 12.54
N GLU A 76 -13.32 -16.79 12.47
CA GLU A 76 -12.44 -16.66 11.30
C GLU A 76 -13.10 -17.13 10.00
N GLN A 77 -13.85 -18.26 10.05
CA GLN A 77 -14.57 -18.76 8.87
C GLN A 77 -15.71 -17.83 8.45
N VAL A 78 -16.39 -17.20 9.41
CA VAL A 78 -17.43 -16.20 9.15
C VAL A 78 -16.81 -14.95 8.54
N GLN A 79 -15.70 -14.49 9.08
CA GLN A 79 -14.99 -13.30 8.58
C GLN A 79 -14.44 -13.50 7.17
N ALA A 80 -13.90 -14.68 6.87
CA ALA A 80 -13.44 -15.03 5.54
C ALA A 80 -14.60 -14.99 4.52
N GLN A 81 -15.77 -15.53 4.90
CA GLN A 81 -16.97 -15.50 4.04
C GLN A 81 -17.52 -14.09 3.84
N LEU A 82 -17.47 -13.24 4.88
CA LEU A 82 -17.86 -11.83 4.76
C LEU A 82 -16.94 -11.08 3.80
N SER A 83 -15.64 -11.36 3.85
CA SER A 83 -14.66 -10.78 2.91
C SER A 83 -14.97 -11.20 1.47
N GLU A 84 -15.35 -12.45 1.23
CA GLU A 84 -15.76 -12.94 -0.09
C GLU A 84 -17.00 -12.20 -0.60
N ILE A 85 -18.04 -12.04 0.22
CA ILE A 85 -19.26 -11.27 -0.12
C ILE A 85 -18.90 -9.82 -0.47
N THR A 86 -18.02 -9.21 0.32
CA THR A 86 -17.55 -7.83 0.08
C THR A 86 -16.83 -7.72 -1.26
N SER A 87 -15.97 -8.69 -1.58
CA SER A 87 -15.25 -8.75 -2.87
C SER A 87 -16.23 -8.89 -4.04
N ILE A 88 -17.17 -9.82 -3.97
CA ILE A 88 -18.22 -10.01 -5.00
C ILE A 88 -19.02 -8.73 -5.19
N SER A 89 -19.39 -8.05 -4.10
CA SER A 89 -20.12 -6.77 -4.17
C SER A 89 -19.29 -5.69 -4.85
N GLN A 90 -18.03 -5.54 -4.47
CA GLN A 90 -17.12 -4.56 -5.06
C GLN A 90 -16.88 -4.80 -6.55
N GLU A 91 -16.69 -6.06 -6.97
CA GLU A 91 -16.56 -6.44 -8.37
C GLU A 91 -17.86 -6.16 -9.14
N THR A 92 -19.01 -6.50 -8.57
CA THR A 92 -20.32 -6.25 -9.18
C THR A 92 -20.57 -4.77 -9.40
N PHE A 93 -20.32 -3.92 -8.40
CA PHE A 93 -20.51 -2.47 -8.53
C PHE A 93 -19.48 -1.83 -9.47
N SER A 94 -18.23 -2.25 -9.41
CA SER A 94 -17.19 -1.74 -10.31
C SER A 94 -17.45 -2.14 -11.78
N GLY A 95 -17.97 -3.33 -11.99
CA GLY A 95 -18.29 -3.88 -13.31
C GLY A 95 -19.76 -3.70 -13.75
N ILE A 96 -20.55 -2.84 -13.08
CA ILE A 96 -22.03 -2.79 -13.30
C ILE A 96 -22.41 -2.47 -14.75
N GLN A 97 -21.62 -1.63 -15.45
CA GLN A 97 -21.86 -1.30 -16.85
C GLN A 97 -21.72 -2.55 -17.74
N ILE A 98 -20.71 -3.37 -17.47
CA ILE A 98 -20.47 -4.62 -18.21
C ILE A 98 -21.59 -5.62 -17.92
N ILE A 99 -21.96 -5.81 -16.64
CA ILE A 99 -23.04 -6.72 -16.23
C ILE A 99 -24.33 -6.35 -16.95
N LYS A 100 -24.69 -5.06 -16.98
CA LYS A 100 -25.88 -4.55 -17.67
C LYS A 100 -25.79 -4.69 -19.19
N SER A 101 -24.65 -4.37 -19.80
CA SER A 101 -24.50 -4.49 -21.26
C SER A 101 -24.58 -5.92 -21.78
N PHE A 102 -24.22 -6.90 -20.94
CA PHE A 102 -24.31 -8.34 -21.24
C PHE A 102 -25.55 -9.02 -20.67
N THR A 103 -26.46 -8.27 -19.99
CA THR A 103 -27.71 -8.79 -19.40
C THR A 103 -27.45 -9.96 -18.44
N ASN A 104 -26.38 -9.86 -17.63
CA ASN A 104 -25.91 -10.96 -16.75
C ASN A 104 -26.28 -10.75 -15.26
N GLU A 105 -27.30 -9.91 -14.98
CA GLU A 105 -27.70 -9.57 -13.60
C GLU A 105 -28.17 -10.80 -12.83
N ASN A 106 -28.95 -11.67 -13.47
CA ASN A 106 -29.51 -12.87 -12.82
C ASN A 106 -28.42 -13.84 -12.35
N ASN A 107 -27.37 -14.01 -13.14
CA ASN A 107 -26.25 -14.88 -12.76
C ASN A 107 -25.42 -14.25 -11.63
N SER A 108 -25.17 -12.94 -11.71
CA SER A 108 -24.44 -12.20 -10.66
C SER A 108 -25.21 -12.24 -9.34
N LEU A 109 -26.53 -12.07 -9.37
CA LEU A 109 -27.40 -12.20 -8.20
C LEU A 109 -27.37 -13.62 -7.62
N LYS A 110 -27.38 -14.65 -8.46
CA LYS A 110 -27.33 -16.06 -8.02
C LYS A 110 -26.03 -16.32 -7.23
N VAL A 111 -24.88 -15.91 -7.76
CA VAL A 111 -23.58 -16.06 -7.09
C VAL A 111 -23.59 -15.34 -5.75
N PHE A 112 -24.09 -14.11 -5.70
CA PHE A 112 -24.19 -13.33 -4.46
C PHE A 112 -25.10 -14.02 -3.44
N PHE A 113 -26.27 -14.49 -3.82
CA PHE A 113 -27.20 -15.18 -2.92
C PHE A 113 -26.63 -16.51 -2.39
N GLU A 114 -25.90 -17.27 -3.21
CA GLU A 114 -25.23 -18.50 -2.77
C GLU A 114 -24.17 -18.19 -1.70
N SER A 115 -23.36 -17.16 -1.92
CA SER A 115 -22.36 -16.72 -0.94
C SER A 115 -23.02 -16.21 0.36
N CYS A 116 -24.13 -15.48 0.28
CA CYS A 116 -24.91 -15.04 1.45
C CYS A 116 -25.49 -16.23 2.22
N LYS A 117 -25.97 -17.27 1.54
CA LYS A 117 -26.50 -18.48 2.15
C LYS A 117 -25.43 -19.24 2.94
N GLU A 118 -24.21 -19.33 2.36
CA GLU A 118 -23.09 -19.95 3.06
C GLU A 118 -22.65 -19.12 4.27
N TYR A 119 -22.62 -17.79 4.16
CA TYR A 119 -22.38 -16.89 5.29
C TYR A 119 -23.40 -17.14 6.42
N THR A 120 -24.69 -17.17 6.09
CA THR A 120 -25.75 -17.44 7.06
C THR A 120 -25.55 -18.78 7.76
N ARG A 121 -25.19 -19.83 7.01
CA ARG A 121 -24.90 -21.16 7.57
C ARG A 121 -23.72 -21.14 8.55
N LYS A 122 -22.63 -20.46 8.19
CA LYS A 122 -21.46 -20.31 9.07
C LYS A 122 -21.79 -19.48 10.30
N GLN A 123 -22.56 -18.40 10.13
CA GLN A 123 -23.00 -17.54 11.22
C GLN A 123 -23.89 -18.27 12.21
N ILE A 124 -24.88 -19.04 11.74
CA ILE A 124 -25.73 -19.85 12.61
C ILE A 124 -24.89 -20.86 13.40
N LYS A 125 -23.87 -21.46 12.78
CA LYS A 125 -22.97 -22.39 13.47
C LYS A 125 -22.16 -21.68 14.57
N LEU A 126 -21.70 -20.45 14.34
CA LEU A 126 -21.03 -19.62 15.34
C LEU A 126 -21.97 -19.31 16.51
N VAL A 127 -23.17 -18.80 16.22
CA VAL A 127 -24.18 -18.45 17.24
C VAL A 127 -24.58 -19.66 18.10
N LYS A 128 -24.70 -20.87 17.50
CA LYS A 128 -24.96 -22.10 18.28
C LYS A 128 -23.85 -22.42 19.28
N ILE A 129 -22.59 -22.13 18.94
CA ILE A 129 -21.45 -22.34 19.87
C ILE A 129 -21.50 -21.26 20.96
N GLU A 130 -21.73 -20.01 20.60
CA GLU A 130 -21.86 -18.89 21.54
C GLU A 130 -23.04 -19.06 22.51
N ALA A 131 -24.14 -19.59 22.03
CA ALA A 131 -25.34 -19.84 22.84
C ALA A 131 -25.09 -20.81 24.01
N VAL A 132 -24.09 -21.68 23.93
CA VAL A 132 -23.74 -22.60 25.04
C VAL A 132 -22.85 -21.90 26.08
N PHE A 133 -22.21 -20.80 25.76
CA PHE A 133 -21.23 -20.16 26.61
C PHE A 133 -21.80 -19.59 27.91
N ILE A 134 -22.88 -18.79 27.80
CA ILE A 134 -23.55 -18.16 28.98
C ILE A 134 -24.18 -19.18 29.90
N PRO A 135 -24.99 -20.15 29.43
CA PRO A 135 -25.53 -21.21 30.29
C PRO A 135 -24.45 -22.01 31.04
N LEU A 136 -23.31 -22.30 30.37
CA LEU A 136 -22.20 -23.01 30.99
C LEU A 136 -21.62 -22.21 32.18
N ILE A 137 -21.39 -20.92 32.00
CA ILE A 137 -20.91 -20.03 33.06
C ILE A 137 -21.89 -20.00 34.24
N ILE A 138 -23.19 -19.78 33.95
CA ILE A 138 -24.23 -19.72 34.98
C ILE A 138 -24.32 -21.03 35.74
N THR A 139 -24.25 -22.17 35.07
CA THR A 139 -24.36 -23.51 35.71
C THR A 139 -23.18 -23.76 36.67
N LEU A 140 -21.94 -23.42 36.26
CA LEU A 140 -20.75 -23.67 37.08
C LEU A 140 -20.65 -22.69 38.26
N ILE A 141 -21.06 -21.44 38.07
CA ILE A 141 -21.17 -20.45 39.16
C ILE A 141 -22.28 -20.86 40.11
N GLY A 142 -23.42 -21.29 39.58
CA GLY A 142 -24.52 -21.81 40.38
C GLY A 142 -24.12 -23.03 41.23
N LEU A 143 -23.30 -23.93 40.65
CA LEU A 143 -22.75 -25.07 41.37
C LEU A 143 -21.82 -24.62 42.52
N SER A 144 -20.93 -23.63 42.29
CA SER A 144 -20.13 -23.04 43.35
C SER A 144 -20.99 -22.42 44.45
N THR A 145 -22.08 -21.76 44.08
CA THR A 145 -23.02 -21.17 45.08
C THR A 145 -23.75 -22.25 45.89
N ILE A 146 -24.23 -23.33 45.22
CA ILE A 146 -24.84 -24.46 45.90
C ILE A 146 -23.85 -25.13 46.90
N LEU A 147 -22.62 -25.36 46.44
CA LEU A 147 -21.57 -25.89 47.31
C LEU A 147 -21.25 -24.98 48.49
N THR A 148 -21.23 -23.64 48.26
CA THR A 148 -21.07 -22.65 49.33
C THR A 148 -22.14 -22.74 50.37
N ILE A 149 -23.41 -22.88 49.98
CA ILE A 149 -24.57 -22.99 50.92
C ILE A 149 -24.51 -24.34 51.64
N TYR A 150 -24.29 -25.43 50.94
CA TYR A 150 -24.31 -26.76 51.51
C TYR A 150 -23.14 -27.01 52.45
N VAL A 151 -21.87 -26.81 52.00
CA VAL A 151 -20.68 -27.03 52.83
C VAL A 151 -20.59 -25.95 53.88
N GLY A 152 -20.91 -24.68 53.57
CA GLY A 152 -20.95 -23.59 54.52
C GLY A 152 -21.96 -23.83 55.62
N GLY A 153 -23.13 -24.37 55.32
CA GLY A 153 -24.13 -24.80 56.30
C GLY A 153 -23.59 -25.86 57.25
N LEU A 154 -22.89 -26.89 56.75
CA LEU A 154 -22.23 -27.91 57.58
C LEU A 154 -21.15 -27.31 58.52
N GLU A 155 -20.36 -26.37 58.02
CA GLU A 155 -19.32 -25.66 58.77
C GLU A 155 -19.94 -24.76 59.88
N VAL A 156 -21.10 -24.11 59.60
CA VAL A 156 -21.85 -23.35 60.59
C VAL A 156 -22.42 -24.27 61.70
N PHE A 157 -23.02 -25.39 61.34
CA PHE A 157 -23.52 -26.37 62.31
C PHE A 157 -22.40 -26.95 63.18
N ALA A 158 -21.19 -27.08 62.63
CA ALA A 158 -20.01 -27.50 63.35
C ALA A 158 -19.38 -26.38 64.20
N GLY A 159 -19.93 -25.17 64.18
CA GLY A 159 -19.43 -24.02 64.97
C GLY A 159 -18.11 -23.43 64.48
N ARG A 160 -17.67 -23.77 63.26
CA ARG A 160 -16.36 -23.33 62.73
C ARG A 160 -16.43 -21.99 62.02
N ILE A 161 -17.58 -21.61 61.45
CA ILE A 161 -17.84 -20.33 60.79
C ILE A 161 -19.20 -19.78 61.20
N SER A 162 -19.43 -18.49 60.95
CA SER A 162 -20.70 -17.83 61.16
C SER A 162 -21.61 -17.94 59.90
N ALA A 163 -22.91 -17.79 60.08
CA ALA A 163 -23.88 -17.75 58.97
C ALA A 163 -23.57 -16.56 58.02
N GLY A 164 -23.02 -15.46 58.52
CA GLY A 164 -22.58 -14.32 57.70
C GLY A 164 -21.46 -14.66 56.71
N ASN A 165 -20.59 -15.65 57.06
CA ASN A 165 -19.53 -16.07 56.18
C ASN A 165 -20.04 -16.80 54.92
N ILE A 166 -21.24 -17.44 54.98
CA ILE A 166 -21.85 -18.02 53.77
C ILE A 166 -22.21 -16.90 52.76
N ALA A 167 -22.83 -15.81 53.26
CA ALA A 167 -23.15 -14.67 52.40
C ALA A 167 -21.89 -14.02 51.81
N GLU A 168 -20.85 -13.88 52.64
CA GLU A 168 -19.54 -13.38 52.22
C GLU A 168 -18.94 -14.23 51.08
N PHE A 169 -18.93 -15.55 51.20
CA PHE A 169 -18.45 -16.48 50.17
C PHE A 169 -19.25 -16.41 48.87
N ILE A 170 -20.58 -16.24 48.95
CA ILE A 170 -21.42 -16.03 47.76
C ILE A 170 -21.00 -14.77 46.99
N ILE A 171 -20.70 -13.68 47.74
CA ILE A 171 -20.15 -12.45 47.14
C ILE A 171 -18.78 -12.71 46.46
N TYR A 172 -17.89 -13.41 47.15
CA TYR A 172 -16.59 -13.78 46.59
C TYR A 172 -16.65 -14.61 45.32
N VAL A 173 -17.55 -15.63 45.26
CA VAL A 173 -17.80 -16.43 44.05
C VAL A 173 -18.25 -15.55 42.92
N ASN A 174 -19.19 -14.63 43.14
CA ASN A 174 -19.64 -13.70 42.10
C ASN A 174 -18.58 -12.73 41.66
N MET A 175 -17.70 -12.25 42.57
CA MET A 175 -16.57 -11.40 42.20
C MET A 175 -15.54 -12.12 41.36
N LEU A 176 -15.34 -13.44 41.55
CA LEU A 176 -14.39 -14.24 40.76
C LEU A 176 -14.96 -14.70 39.41
N ALA A 177 -16.27 -14.64 39.21
CA ALA A 177 -16.93 -15.12 37.98
C ALA A 177 -16.45 -14.41 36.72
N TRP A 178 -16.48 -13.06 36.73
CA TRP A 178 -16.07 -12.25 35.59
C TRP A 178 -14.56 -12.37 35.26
N PRO A 179 -13.63 -12.30 36.23
CA PRO A 179 -12.21 -12.56 35.99
C PRO A 179 -11.94 -13.89 35.30
N VAL A 180 -12.55 -14.99 35.79
CA VAL A 180 -12.39 -16.32 35.16
C VAL A 180 -12.89 -16.31 33.71
N ALA A 181 -14.07 -15.72 33.45
CA ALA A 181 -14.63 -15.62 32.12
C ALA A 181 -13.74 -14.78 31.17
N SER A 182 -13.06 -13.76 31.68
CA SER A 182 -12.28 -12.83 30.87
C SER A 182 -10.86 -13.33 30.53
N ILE A 183 -10.34 -14.38 31.17
CA ILE A 183 -8.99 -14.94 30.92
C ILE A 183 -8.83 -15.29 29.43
N GLY A 184 -9.81 -15.96 28.83
CA GLY A 184 -9.75 -16.34 27.41
C GLY A 184 -9.68 -15.14 26.48
N TRP A 185 -10.44 -14.10 26.77
CA TRP A 185 -10.44 -12.85 26.01
C TRP A 185 -9.11 -12.11 26.13
N VAL A 186 -8.57 -11.95 27.33
CA VAL A 186 -7.26 -11.34 27.60
C VAL A 186 -6.15 -12.07 26.86
N THR A 187 -6.14 -13.41 26.94
CA THR A 187 -5.15 -14.24 26.21
C THR A 187 -5.23 -14.02 24.70
N SER A 188 -6.44 -13.94 24.14
CA SER A 188 -6.63 -13.66 22.71
C SER A 188 -6.10 -12.29 22.32
N LEU A 189 -6.30 -11.25 23.14
CA LEU A 189 -5.75 -9.92 22.89
C LEU A 189 -4.22 -9.91 22.91
N ILE A 190 -3.60 -10.62 23.85
CA ILE A 190 -2.14 -10.77 23.91
C ILE A 190 -1.59 -11.43 22.64
N GLN A 191 -2.19 -12.53 22.19
CA GLN A 191 -1.76 -13.25 20.98
C GLN A 191 -1.87 -12.37 19.73
N ARG A 192 -2.98 -11.65 19.55
CA ARG A 192 -3.18 -10.74 18.41
C ARG A 192 -2.19 -9.58 18.43
N ALA A 193 -1.93 -9.00 19.61
CA ALA A 193 -0.97 -7.92 19.74
C ALA A 193 0.46 -8.38 19.44
N SER A 194 0.84 -9.59 19.89
CA SER A 194 2.15 -10.19 19.60
C SER A 194 2.37 -10.37 18.10
N ALA A 195 1.40 -10.96 17.39
CA ALA A 195 1.48 -11.12 15.94
C ALA A 195 1.53 -9.77 15.20
N SER A 196 0.79 -8.76 15.66
CA SER A 196 0.82 -7.42 15.08
C SER A 196 2.14 -6.70 15.35
N GLN A 197 2.72 -6.86 16.56
CA GLN A 197 4.03 -6.31 16.89
C GLN A 197 5.14 -6.91 16.05
N GLU A 198 5.09 -8.22 15.77
CA GLU A 198 6.05 -8.88 14.89
C GLU A 198 6.00 -8.28 13.47
N ARG A 199 4.81 -8.10 12.89
CA ARG A 199 4.66 -7.46 11.57
C ARG A 199 5.13 -6.00 11.54
N ILE A 200 4.91 -5.25 12.63
CA ILE A 200 5.43 -3.88 12.76
C ILE A 200 6.97 -3.91 12.81
N ASN A 201 7.55 -4.82 13.61
CA ASN A 201 9.00 -4.94 13.72
C ASN A 201 9.65 -5.37 12.41
N GLU A 202 9.05 -6.32 11.67
CA GLU A 202 9.48 -6.66 10.32
C GLU A 202 9.56 -5.43 9.41
N PHE A 203 8.52 -4.58 9.45
CA PHE A 203 8.49 -3.36 8.65
C PHE A 203 9.54 -2.34 9.07
N LEU A 204 9.70 -2.10 10.38
CA LEU A 204 10.69 -1.16 10.91
C LEU A 204 12.14 -1.60 10.66
N ASN A 205 12.37 -2.91 10.61
CA ASN A 205 13.68 -3.49 10.33
C ASN A 205 13.99 -3.58 8.83
N LEU A 206 13.02 -3.23 7.93
CA LEU A 206 13.26 -3.21 6.50
C LEU A 206 14.25 -2.09 6.15
N GLU A 207 15.41 -2.48 5.67
CA GLU A 207 16.38 -1.53 5.15
C GLU A 207 16.01 -1.08 3.74
N PRO A 208 15.99 0.25 3.47
CA PRO A 208 15.78 0.76 2.12
C PRO A 208 16.85 0.20 1.17
N ARG A 209 16.44 -0.39 0.06
CA ARG A 209 17.36 -0.96 -0.94
C ARG A 209 18.23 0.13 -1.59
N ILE A 210 17.62 1.28 -1.85
CA ILE A 210 18.30 2.44 -2.44
C ILE A 210 18.62 3.40 -1.30
N ARG A 211 19.90 3.51 -0.99
CA ARG A 211 20.41 4.39 0.05
C ARG A 211 21.23 5.52 -0.54
N ASN A 212 21.20 6.66 0.12
CA ASN A 212 22.13 7.74 -0.17
C ASN A 212 23.45 7.43 0.55
N PHE A 213 24.46 7.01 -0.19
CA PHE A 213 25.79 6.68 0.36
C PHE A 213 26.69 7.91 0.48
N ASN A 214 26.33 9.03 -0.15
CA ASN A 214 27.13 10.23 -0.18
C ASN A 214 26.29 11.45 0.15
N ASN A 215 26.62 12.13 1.24
CA ASN A 215 25.94 13.36 1.67
C ASN A 215 26.61 14.62 1.08
N ALA A 216 27.77 14.49 0.44
CA ALA A 216 28.40 15.62 -0.23
C ALA A 216 27.59 16.07 -1.44
N GLN A 217 27.53 17.36 -1.68
CA GLN A 217 26.94 17.90 -2.89
C GLN A 217 27.81 17.48 -4.09
N THR A 218 27.21 16.75 -5.03
CA THR A 218 27.84 16.33 -6.29
C THR A 218 27.16 17.05 -7.44
N LEU A 219 27.91 17.73 -8.27
CA LEU A 219 27.39 18.27 -9.53
C LEU A 219 27.13 17.12 -10.49
N ILE A 220 25.96 17.11 -11.10
CA ILE A 220 25.54 16.11 -12.09
C ILE A 220 25.85 16.70 -13.47
N ILE A 221 27.08 16.47 -13.95
CA ILE A 221 27.62 17.02 -15.19
C ILE A 221 28.23 15.88 -16.00
N GLY A 222 28.15 15.98 -17.32
CA GLY A 222 28.79 15.09 -18.27
C GLY A 222 27.88 14.03 -18.86
N ASP A 223 28.45 13.24 -19.74
CA ASP A 223 27.74 12.20 -20.48
C ASP A 223 27.19 11.12 -19.55
N ILE A 224 26.01 10.59 -19.87
CA ILE A 224 25.44 9.46 -19.16
C ILE A 224 25.80 8.17 -19.89
N SER A 225 26.62 7.31 -19.27
CA SER A 225 27.10 6.08 -19.87
C SER A 225 26.45 4.85 -19.25
N PHE A 226 25.94 3.98 -20.09
CA PHE A 226 25.39 2.66 -19.76
C PHE A 226 26.35 1.59 -20.25
N LYS A 227 26.85 0.71 -19.36
CA LYS A 227 27.79 -0.36 -19.71
C LYS A 227 27.28 -1.69 -19.23
N GLU A 228 26.89 -2.58 -20.14
CA GLU A 228 26.42 -3.96 -19.90
C GLU A 228 25.34 -4.07 -18.84
N ILE A 229 24.34 -3.18 -18.91
CA ILE A 229 23.26 -3.11 -17.93
C ILE A 229 22.31 -4.28 -18.07
N SER A 230 22.12 -5.03 -16.98
CA SER A 230 21.04 -6.02 -16.88
C SER A 230 20.19 -5.76 -15.64
N LEU A 231 18.87 -5.99 -15.79
CA LEU A 231 17.89 -5.85 -14.71
C LEU A 231 16.76 -6.86 -14.87
N THR A 232 16.46 -7.56 -13.78
CA THR A 232 15.32 -8.47 -13.65
C THR A 232 14.40 -7.97 -12.54
N TYR A 233 13.12 -7.78 -12.83
CA TYR A 233 12.13 -7.45 -11.80
C TYR A 233 11.94 -8.64 -10.85
N ARG A 234 12.21 -8.44 -9.57
CA ARG A 234 12.21 -9.52 -8.56
C ARG A 234 10.82 -10.12 -8.34
N ASP A 235 9.79 -9.30 -8.38
CA ASP A 235 8.42 -9.73 -8.09
C ASP A 235 7.85 -10.60 -9.23
N THR A 236 8.15 -10.26 -10.47
CA THR A 236 7.65 -10.96 -11.67
C THR A 236 8.68 -11.89 -12.28
N LYS A 237 9.96 -11.80 -11.85
CA LYS A 237 11.12 -12.50 -12.43
C LYS A 237 11.32 -12.22 -13.94
N ILE A 238 10.73 -11.13 -14.45
CA ILE A 238 10.87 -10.71 -15.85
C ILE A 238 12.22 -10.00 -16.00
N LYS A 239 13.07 -10.48 -16.92
CA LYS A 239 14.30 -9.82 -17.32
C LYS A 239 13.94 -8.64 -18.22
N ALA A 240 13.99 -7.43 -17.67
CA ALA A 240 13.57 -6.22 -18.37
C ALA A 240 14.67 -5.64 -19.26
N LEU A 241 15.94 -5.81 -18.89
CA LEU A 241 17.10 -5.37 -19.67
C LEU A 241 18.17 -6.46 -19.64
N ASP A 242 18.83 -6.68 -20.77
CA ASP A 242 19.89 -7.68 -20.95
C ASP A 242 21.11 -7.09 -21.64
N LYS A 243 22.17 -6.84 -20.86
CA LYS A 243 23.51 -6.38 -21.29
C LYS A 243 23.47 -5.19 -22.28
N ILE A 244 22.60 -4.20 -22.02
CA ILE A 244 22.52 -3.01 -22.87
C ILE A 244 23.68 -2.06 -22.60
N SER A 245 24.24 -1.48 -23.68
CA SER A 245 25.33 -0.49 -23.60
C SER A 245 25.07 0.64 -24.59
N PHE A 246 25.08 1.87 -24.12
CA PHE A 246 24.97 3.10 -24.92
C PHE A 246 25.37 4.31 -24.10
N ASP A 247 25.63 5.42 -24.80
CA ASP A 247 25.98 6.70 -24.18
C ASP A 247 25.02 7.79 -24.63
N ILE A 248 24.75 8.74 -23.73
CA ILE A 248 23.97 9.95 -23.96
C ILE A 248 24.92 11.11 -23.74
N LYS A 249 25.14 11.93 -24.74
CA LYS A 249 25.99 13.11 -24.63
C LYS A 249 25.30 14.21 -23.83
N GLU A 250 26.05 14.92 -23.02
CA GLU A 250 25.51 16.08 -22.29
C GLU A 250 24.91 17.09 -23.28
N GLY A 251 23.74 17.62 -22.95
CA GLY A 251 23.01 18.57 -23.80
C GLY A 251 22.40 18.00 -25.07
N SER A 252 22.48 16.67 -25.30
CA SER A 252 21.87 16.01 -26.47
C SER A 252 20.50 15.39 -26.17
N THR A 253 19.76 15.11 -27.23
CA THR A 253 18.47 14.43 -27.18
C THR A 253 18.59 12.97 -27.60
N LEU A 254 18.31 12.05 -26.65
CA LEU A 254 18.20 10.61 -26.91
C LEU A 254 16.75 10.19 -27.09
N GLY A 255 16.44 9.56 -28.21
CA GLY A 255 15.18 8.82 -28.43
C GLY A 255 15.31 7.37 -28.00
N ILE A 256 14.32 6.85 -27.26
CA ILE A 256 14.22 5.43 -26.88
C ILE A 256 12.94 4.86 -27.50
N PHE A 257 13.10 4.07 -28.55
CA PHE A 257 12.02 3.45 -29.30
C PHE A 257 11.93 1.95 -29.02
N GLY A 258 10.72 1.39 -29.07
CA GLY A 258 10.48 -0.05 -28.92
C GLY A 258 9.03 -0.38 -28.61
N LYS A 259 8.66 -1.66 -28.73
CA LYS A 259 7.32 -2.16 -28.38
C LYS A 259 7.03 -1.98 -26.88
N THR A 260 5.74 -2.01 -26.52
CA THR A 260 5.33 -2.09 -25.12
C THR A 260 5.99 -3.29 -24.45
N GLY A 261 6.53 -3.11 -23.23
CA GLY A 261 7.24 -4.17 -22.51
C GLY A 261 8.70 -4.39 -22.93
N SER A 262 9.28 -3.59 -23.85
CA SER A 262 10.69 -3.74 -24.26
C SER A 262 11.73 -3.19 -23.29
N GLY A 263 11.34 -2.64 -22.12
CA GLY A 263 12.27 -2.13 -21.10
C GLY A 263 12.54 -0.62 -21.15
N LYS A 264 11.82 0.17 -21.97
CA LYS A 264 12.02 1.62 -22.12
C LYS A 264 11.90 2.39 -20.79
N SER A 265 10.77 2.27 -20.11
CA SER A 265 10.54 2.93 -18.81
C SER A 265 11.46 2.42 -17.71
N THR A 266 12.00 1.21 -17.87
CA THR A 266 13.01 0.67 -16.94
C THR A 266 14.30 1.49 -17.02
N ILE A 267 14.71 1.95 -18.20
CA ILE A 267 15.86 2.83 -18.38
C ILE A 267 15.64 4.16 -17.65
N ALA A 268 14.45 4.79 -17.81
CA ALA A 268 14.08 6.01 -17.08
C ALA A 268 14.18 5.82 -15.56
N ASN A 269 13.64 4.71 -15.05
CA ASN A 269 13.67 4.38 -13.62
C ASN A 269 15.11 4.16 -13.10
N LEU A 270 16.00 3.60 -13.92
CA LEU A 270 17.41 3.44 -13.58
C LEU A 270 18.13 4.79 -13.53
N ILE A 271 17.89 5.70 -14.47
CA ILE A 271 18.47 7.06 -14.49
C ILE A 271 18.03 7.85 -13.26
N CYS A 272 16.75 7.79 -12.90
CA CYS A 272 16.22 8.42 -11.68
C CYS A 272 16.64 7.68 -10.39
N ARG A 273 17.32 6.54 -10.53
CA ARG A 273 17.66 5.62 -9.44
C ARG A 273 16.46 5.31 -8.56
N ILE A 274 15.31 5.03 -9.19
CA ILE A 274 14.12 4.43 -8.58
C ILE A 274 14.31 2.91 -8.47
N LEU A 275 15.08 2.34 -9.41
CA LEU A 275 15.55 0.97 -9.42
C LEU A 275 17.08 0.96 -9.43
N ASP A 276 17.68 -0.04 -8.78
CA ASP A 276 19.11 -0.36 -8.93
C ASP A 276 19.26 -1.54 -9.90
N LEU A 277 20.35 -1.53 -10.68
CA LEU A 277 20.71 -2.56 -11.65
C LEU A 277 21.22 -3.83 -10.94
N ASP A 278 21.03 -4.99 -11.59
CA ASP A 278 21.57 -6.28 -11.11
C ASP A 278 23.04 -6.43 -11.50
N SER A 279 23.42 -6.03 -12.73
CA SER A 279 24.80 -6.05 -13.23
C SER A 279 25.06 -4.90 -14.20
N GLY A 280 26.33 -4.58 -14.41
CA GLY A 280 26.78 -3.47 -15.24
C GLY A 280 27.05 -2.20 -14.44
N ASN A 281 27.22 -1.07 -15.13
CA ASN A 281 27.48 0.23 -14.51
C ASN A 281 26.80 1.37 -15.27
N ILE A 282 26.15 2.28 -14.54
CA ILE A 282 25.64 3.56 -15.05
C ILE A 282 26.49 4.65 -14.40
N SER A 283 27.01 5.57 -15.21
CA SER A 283 27.79 6.71 -14.71
C SER A 283 27.33 8.03 -15.33
N PHE A 284 27.48 9.10 -14.57
CA PHE A 284 27.37 10.49 -15.02
C PHE A 284 28.78 11.08 -15.07
N GLY A 285 29.23 11.41 -16.27
CA GLY A 285 30.65 11.64 -16.49
C GLY A 285 31.50 10.44 -16.05
N HIS A 286 32.34 10.64 -15.05
CA HIS A 286 33.19 9.58 -14.49
C HIS A 286 32.68 8.97 -13.19
N ILE A 287 31.50 9.46 -12.66
CA ILE A 287 31.00 9.08 -11.34
C ILE A 287 29.90 8.03 -11.49
N PRO A 288 30.10 6.83 -10.93
CA PRO A 288 29.04 5.82 -10.91
C PRO A 288 27.79 6.33 -10.19
N ILE A 289 26.61 6.04 -10.73
CA ILE A 289 25.30 6.50 -10.21
C ILE A 289 25.09 6.13 -8.73
N LYS A 290 25.62 4.99 -8.28
CA LYS A 290 25.55 4.54 -6.88
C LYS A 290 26.32 5.44 -5.91
N LYS A 291 27.33 6.17 -6.39
CA LYS A 291 28.16 7.08 -5.59
C LYS A 291 27.65 8.52 -5.61
N LEU A 292 26.67 8.85 -6.45
CA LEU A 292 26.06 10.17 -6.48
C LEU A 292 25.17 10.41 -5.27
N ASN A 293 25.12 11.67 -4.83
CA ASN A 293 24.09 12.09 -3.86
C ASN A 293 22.71 11.98 -4.51
N LEU A 294 21.82 11.22 -3.88
CA LEU A 294 20.52 10.90 -4.43
C LEU A 294 19.60 12.12 -4.58
N ASN A 295 19.69 13.07 -3.64
CA ASN A 295 18.92 14.31 -3.70
C ASN A 295 19.40 15.19 -4.86
N ASN A 296 20.70 15.33 -5.05
CA ASN A 296 21.27 16.10 -6.16
C ASN A 296 20.92 15.46 -7.51
N LEU A 297 21.05 14.13 -7.62
CA LEU A 297 20.66 13.40 -8.84
C LEU A 297 19.19 13.67 -9.20
N ARG A 298 18.28 13.50 -8.23
CA ARG A 298 16.85 13.67 -8.47
C ARG A 298 16.43 15.12 -8.63
N SER A 299 17.13 16.07 -8.02
CA SER A 299 16.87 17.51 -8.24
C SER A 299 17.25 17.95 -9.64
N SER A 300 18.31 17.40 -10.22
CA SER A 300 18.74 17.70 -11.60
C SER A 300 17.90 17.01 -12.69
N ILE A 301 17.00 16.07 -12.34
CA ILE A 301 16.17 15.33 -13.30
C ILE A 301 14.70 15.77 -13.21
N GLY A 302 14.10 16.15 -14.33
CA GLY A 302 12.66 16.32 -14.52
C GLY A 302 12.06 15.09 -15.19
N TYR A 303 11.45 14.20 -14.41
CA TYR A 303 10.84 12.98 -14.93
C TYR A 303 9.33 13.15 -15.09
N ILE A 304 8.84 12.93 -16.31
CA ILE A 304 7.43 12.95 -16.67
C ILE A 304 7.03 11.51 -17.00
N PRO A 305 6.34 10.81 -16.09
CA PRO A 305 5.91 9.44 -16.32
C PRO A 305 4.77 9.35 -17.32
N GLN A 306 4.53 8.16 -17.88
CA GLN A 306 3.45 7.85 -18.81
C GLN A 306 2.08 8.22 -18.23
N ASP A 307 1.83 7.89 -16.96
CA ASP A 307 0.64 8.33 -16.25
C ASP A 307 0.88 9.70 -15.62
N GLY A 308 0.17 10.73 -16.09
CA GLY A 308 0.22 12.08 -15.53
C GLY A 308 -0.39 12.14 -14.13
N TYR A 309 0.30 11.57 -13.13
CA TYR A 309 -0.18 11.54 -11.75
C TYR A 309 -0.25 12.95 -11.14
N LEU A 310 -1.42 13.28 -10.60
CA LEU A 310 -1.66 14.53 -9.87
C LEU A 310 -2.03 14.21 -8.42
N PHE A 311 -1.50 15.03 -7.51
CA PHE A 311 -1.84 14.96 -6.09
C PHE A 311 -3.16 15.68 -5.84
N SER A 312 -3.89 15.26 -4.82
CA SER A 312 -5.06 16.00 -4.33
C SER A 312 -4.61 17.35 -3.83
N GLY A 313 -5.17 18.42 -4.44
CA GLY A 313 -4.79 19.82 -4.20
C GLY A 313 -5.15 20.69 -5.40
N THR A 314 -4.69 21.92 -5.41
CA THR A 314 -4.93 22.85 -6.51
C THR A 314 -4.05 22.57 -7.74
N ILE A 315 -4.47 23.07 -8.91
CA ILE A 315 -3.62 23.06 -10.12
C ILE A 315 -2.29 23.77 -9.85
N LYS A 316 -2.33 24.89 -9.15
CA LYS A 316 -1.16 25.69 -8.73
C LYS A 316 -0.16 24.83 -7.94
N GLU A 317 -0.63 24.14 -6.90
CA GLU A 317 0.20 23.28 -6.07
C GLU A 317 0.77 22.09 -6.86
N ASN A 318 -0.01 21.53 -7.77
CA ASN A 318 0.44 20.46 -8.63
C ASN A 318 1.55 20.89 -9.60
N ILE A 319 1.51 22.10 -10.16
CA ILE A 319 2.58 22.63 -11.01
C ILE A 319 3.81 22.96 -10.17
N ALA A 320 3.62 23.64 -9.03
CA ALA A 320 4.70 24.09 -8.16
C ALA A 320 5.31 23.00 -7.28
N PHE A 321 4.92 21.75 -7.44
CA PHE A 321 5.25 20.60 -6.59
C PHE A 321 6.75 20.43 -6.25
N SER A 322 7.64 20.95 -7.07
CA SER A 322 9.09 20.79 -6.91
C SER A 322 9.77 21.84 -6.03
N LYS A 323 9.06 22.91 -5.62
CA LYS A 323 9.64 24.03 -4.85
C LYS A 323 8.71 24.44 -3.72
N ASP A 324 9.27 24.75 -2.56
CA ASP A 324 8.52 25.20 -1.38
C ASP A 324 7.98 26.62 -1.56
N VAL A 325 8.70 27.49 -2.28
CA VAL A 325 8.26 28.86 -2.58
C VAL A 325 7.63 28.89 -3.95
N ILE A 326 6.36 29.29 -3.98
CA ILE A 326 5.54 29.35 -5.19
C ILE A 326 5.78 30.67 -5.92
N ASP A 327 6.29 30.60 -7.16
CA ASP A 327 6.41 31.72 -8.09
C ASP A 327 5.26 31.67 -9.11
N GLU A 328 4.30 32.58 -8.98
CA GLU A 328 3.11 32.61 -9.84
C GLU A 328 3.44 32.91 -11.31
N ASN A 329 4.42 33.77 -11.58
CA ASN A 329 4.83 34.07 -12.94
C ASN A 329 5.44 32.85 -13.63
N GLN A 330 6.25 32.09 -12.89
CA GLN A 330 6.82 30.84 -13.37
C GLN A 330 5.76 29.75 -13.59
N ILE A 331 4.71 29.71 -12.78
CA ILE A 331 3.58 28.77 -12.96
C ILE A 331 2.85 29.08 -14.27
N ILE A 332 2.50 30.35 -14.49
CA ILE A 332 1.81 30.80 -15.71
C ILE A 332 2.66 30.49 -16.95
N LEU A 333 3.96 30.80 -16.88
CA LEU A 333 4.89 30.52 -17.97
C LEU A 333 4.99 29.00 -18.26
N SER A 334 5.09 28.20 -17.22
CA SER A 334 5.17 26.74 -17.35
C SER A 334 3.88 26.14 -17.91
N ALA A 335 2.73 26.63 -17.48
CA ALA A 335 1.43 26.23 -18.03
C ALA A 335 1.28 26.63 -19.51
N LYS A 336 1.76 27.81 -19.91
CA LYS A 336 1.78 28.25 -21.29
C LYS A 336 2.68 27.36 -22.16
N LYS A 337 3.88 27.02 -21.69
CA LYS A 337 4.82 26.13 -22.39
C LYS A 337 4.28 24.71 -22.58
N ALA A 338 3.50 24.24 -21.62
CA ALA A 338 2.83 22.93 -21.68
C ALA A 338 1.49 22.95 -22.44
N ASP A 339 1.12 24.06 -23.08
CA ASP A 339 -0.12 24.25 -23.82
C ASP A 339 -1.39 23.90 -23.03
N ILE A 340 -1.44 24.34 -21.74
CA ILE A 340 -2.60 24.10 -20.86
C ILE A 340 -3.19 25.38 -20.27
N LEU A 341 -2.53 26.52 -20.43
CA LEU A 341 -2.93 27.79 -19.81
C LEU A 341 -4.36 28.21 -20.16
N ASP A 342 -4.73 28.13 -21.42
CA ASP A 342 -6.07 28.54 -21.89
C ASP A 342 -7.18 27.65 -21.33
N GLU A 343 -6.87 26.38 -21.06
CA GLU A 343 -7.81 25.46 -20.43
C GLU A 343 -7.93 25.73 -18.93
N ILE A 344 -6.83 26.03 -18.26
CA ILE A 344 -6.84 26.44 -16.84
C ILE A 344 -7.68 27.69 -16.64
N ASN A 345 -7.54 28.68 -17.53
CA ASN A 345 -8.31 29.92 -17.47
C ASN A 345 -9.82 29.76 -17.70
N LYS A 346 -10.25 28.63 -18.28
CA LYS A 346 -11.68 28.28 -18.44
C LYS A 346 -12.30 27.64 -17.22
N PHE A 347 -11.49 27.16 -16.25
CA PHE A 347 -12.03 26.66 -15.00
C PHE A 347 -12.50 27.84 -14.13
N GLN A 348 -13.56 27.61 -13.37
CA GLN A 348 -14.18 28.64 -12.52
C GLN A 348 -13.17 29.29 -11.56
N ASP A 349 -12.28 28.47 -10.95
CA ASP A 349 -11.28 28.93 -9.98
C ASP A 349 -9.87 29.01 -10.59
N GLY A 350 -9.72 28.86 -11.91
CA GLY A 350 -8.44 28.96 -12.62
C GLY A 350 -7.38 28.03 -12.00
N PHE A 351 -6.23 28.60 -11.64
CA PHE A 351 -5.15 27.85 -10.99
C PHE A 351 -5.48 27.34 -9.58
N ASN A 352 -6.51 27.88 -8.91
CA ASN A 352 -6.96 27.42 -7.59
C ASN A 352 -7.98 26.27 -7.69
N THR A 353 -8.34 25.85 -8.89
CA THR A 353 -9.21 24.69 -9.09
C THR A 353 -8.62 23.47 -8.40
N ILE A 354 -9.41 22.85 -7.52
CA ILE A 354 -9.01 21.63 -6.79
C ILE A 354 -9.11 20.44 -7.72
N VAL A 355 -8.01 19.74 -7.86
CA VAL A 355 -7.94 18.48 -8.62
C VAL A 355 -8.22 17.35 -7.64
N GLY A 356 -9.24 16.55 -7.92
CA GLY A 356 -9.57 15.38 -7.12
C GLY A 356 -8.45 14.34 -7.11
N GLU A 357 -8.63 13.31 -6.32
CA GLU A 357 -7.66 12.21 -6.20
C GLU A 357 -7.31 11.65 -7.58
N ARG A 358 -6.01 11.63 -7.92
CA ARG A 358 -5.45 11.23 -9.23
C ARG A 358 -5.91 12.08 -10.43
N GLY A 359 -6.48 13.26 -10.22
CA GLY A 359 -6.95 14.13 -11.29
C GLY A 359 -8.21 13.63 -12.00
N VAL A 360 -9.12 12.99 -11.31
CA VAL A 360 -10.35 12.38 -11.86
C VAL A 360 -11.22 13.37 -12.63
N GLN A 361 -11.19 14.67 -12.29
CA GLN A 361 -11.96 15.72 -12.94
C GLN A 361 -11.33 16.23 -14.25
N LEU A 362 -10.13 15.79 -14.60
CA LEU A 362 -9.39 16.23 -15.78
C LEU A 362 -9.32 15.11 -16.83
N SER A 363 -9.31 15.51 -18.11
CA SER A 363 -9.05 14.56 -19.21
C SER A 363 -7.62 13.99 -19.13
N GLY A 364 -7.37 12.85 -19.77
CA GLY A 364 -6.05 12.24 -19.86
C GLY A 364 -4.99 13.20 -20.41
N GLY A 365 -5.30 13.93 -21.47
CA GLY A 365 -4.41 14.92 -22.07
C GLY A 365 -4.15 16.13 -21.15
N GLN A 366 -5.14 16.58 -20.39
CA GLN A 366 -4.96 17.66 -19.41
C GLN A 366 -4.03 17.23 -18.29
N ARG A 367 -4.19 16.01 -17.77
CA ARG A 367 -3.28 15.46 -16.75
C ARG A 367 -1.84 15.37 -17.24
N GLN A 368 -1.63 14.88 -18.46
CA GLN A 368 -0.29 14.79 -19.05
C GLN A 368 0.34 16.18 -19.22
N ARG A 369 -0.39 17.16 -19.73
CA ARG A 369 0.11 18.53 -19.89
C ARG A 369 0.41 19.22 -18.56
N LEU A 370 -0.37 18.97 -17.51
CA LEU A 370 -0.04 19.46 -16.16
C LEU A 370 1.24 18.80 -15.61
N ALA A 371 1.46 17.53 -15.88
CA ALA A 371 2.72 16.85 -15.52
C ALA A 371 3.93 17.44 -16.28
N ILE A 372 3.75 17.83 -17.54
CA ILE A 372 4.77 18.53 -18.33
C ILE A 372 5.01 19.95 -17.76
N ALA A 373 3.95 20.71 -17.41
CA ALA A 373 4.07 22.02 -16.77
C ALA A 373 4.86 21.93 -15.45
N ARG A 374 4.63 20.88 -14.64
CA ARG A 374 5.39 20.59 -13.43
C ARG A 374 6.88 20.44 -13.70
N ALA A 375 7.25 19.71 -14.75
CA ALA A 375 8.64 19.54 -15.13
C ALA A 375 9.28 20.82 -15.63
N PHE A 376 8.58 21.66 -16.41
CA PHE A 376 9.05 22.96 -16.83
C PHE A 376 9.23 23.93 -15.66
N TYR A 377 8.32 23.90 -14.69
CA TYR A 377 8.44 24.72 -13.47
C TYR A 377 9.69 24.34 -12.65
N LYS A 378 10.03 23.04 -12.59
CA LYS A 378 11.24 22.55 -11.94
C LYS A 378 12.50 23.08 -12.61
N ASN A 379 12.51 23.21 -13.94
CA ASN A 379 13.61 23.63 -14.79
C ASN A 379 14.93 22.85 -14.55
N PRO A 380 14.94 21.53 -14.68
CA PRO A 380 16.09 20.67 -14.43
C PRO A 380 17.14 20.72 -15.56
N ASP A 381 18.30 20.10 -15.35
CA ASP A 381 19.36 19.94 -16.35
C ASP A 381 19.10 18.74 -17.28
N ILE A 382 18.35 17.73 -16.78
CA ILE A 382 18.02 16.51 -17.49
C ILE A 382 16.51 16.34 -17.52
N TYR A 383 15.93 16.20 -18.72
CA TYR A 383 14.51 15.88 -18.91
C TYR A 383 14.33 14.44 -19.35
N ILE A 384 13.34 13.75 -18.77
CA ILE A 384 12.93 12.42 -19.17
C ILE A 384 11.42 12.43 -19.43
N PHE A 385 11.03 12.23 -20.69
CA PHE A 385 9.64 12.15 -21.13
C PHE A 385 9.30 10.69 -21.45
N ASP A 386 8.53 10.05 -20.60
CA ASP A 386 8.16 8.64 -20.74
C ASP A 386 6.73 8.51 -21.29
N ASP A 387 6.61 8.44 -22.62
CA ASP A 387 5.36 8.28 -23.39
C ASP A 387 4.22 9.25 -22.97
N CYS A 388 4.61 10.43 -22.50
CA CYS A 388 3.73 11.42 -21.86
C CYS A 388 2.87 12.23 -22.84
N LEU A 389 2.95 11.98 -24.16
CA LEU A 389 2.15 12.64 -25.20
C LEU A 389 1.10 11.71 -25.82
N SER A 390 1.00 10.48 -25.35
CA SER A 390 0.14 9.45 -25.94
C SER A 390 -1.36 9.75 -25.89
N ALA A 391 -1.82 10.53 -24.90
CA ALA A 391 -3.21 10.94 -24.73
C ALA A 391 -3.49 12.37 -25.23
N VAL A 392 -2.53 13.02 -25.91
CA VAL A 392 -2.65 14.37 -26.45
C VAL A 392 -3.00 14.32 -27.94
N ASP A 393 -3.84 15.26 -28.40
CA ASP A 393 -4.18 15.40 -29.83
C ASP A 393 -2.96 15.73 -30.69
N ALA A 394 -2.91 15.23 -31.92
CA ALA A 394 -1.76 15.36 -32.82
C ALA A 394 -1.33 16.81 -33.08
N ASN A 395 -2.26 17.79 -33.12
CA ASN A 395 -1.94 19.20 -33.31
C ASN A 395 -1.27 19.78 -32.07
N LYS A 396 -1.79 19.49 -30.89
CA LYS A 396 -1.21 19.90 -29.60
C LYS A 396 0.11 19.20 -29.34
N GLU A 397 0.25 17.93 -29.70
CA GLU A 397 1.50 17.18 -29.63
C GLU A 397 2.63 17.90 -30.38
N LYS A 398 2.39 18.36 -31.62
CA LYS A 398 3.39 19.11 -32.40
C LYS A 398 3.79 20.43 -31.72
N GLU A 399 2.85 21.16 -31.15
CA GLU A 399 3.12 22.42 -30.46
C GLU A 399 3.90 22.20 -29.16
N ILE A 400 3.51 21.19 -28.39
CA ILE A 400 4.25 20.80 -27.18
C ILE A 400 5.65 20.33 -27.52
N LEU A 401 5.85 19.52 -28.56
CA LEU A 401 7.18 19.08 -29.03
C LEU A 401 8.06 20.25 -29.44
N LYS A 402 7.50 21.25 -30.12
CA LYS A 402 8.21 22.47 -30.50
C LYS A 402 8.62 23.30 -29.26
N ASN A 403 7.71 23.47 -28.32
CA ASN A 403 8.00 24.15 -27.06
C ASN A 403 9.06 23.39 -26.24
N LEU A 404 8.96 22.06 -26.24
CA LEU A 404 9.90 21.16 -25.60
C LEU A 404 11.31 21.33 -26.15
N GLN A 405 11.48 21.33 -27.48
CA GLN A 405 12.78 21.57 -28.14
C GLN A 405 13.40 22.91 -27.76
N ASN A 406 12.59 23.96 -27.66
CA ASN A 406 13.08 25.28 -27.24
C ASN A 406 13.52 25.30 -25.77
N GLU A 407 12.79 24.63 -24.89
CA GLU A 407 13.07 24.61 -23.44
C GLU A 407 14.20 23.68 -23.07
N THR A 408 14.41 22.63 -23.84
CA THR A 408 15.46 21.63 -23.58
C THR A 408 16.74 21.92 -24.38
N LYS A 409 16.81 23.06 -25.09
CA LYS A 409 18.01 23.46 -25.82
C LYS A 409 19.20 23.54 -24.86
N ASN A 410 20.28 22.84 -25.17
CA ASN A 410 21.46 22.66 -24.34
C ASN A 410 21.24 21.88 -23.04
N LYS A 411 20.14 21.14 -22.91
CA LYS A 411 19.86 20.25 -21.77
C LYS A 411 19.77 18.80 -22.24
N THR A 412 20.25 17.91 -21.41
CA THR A 412 20.15 16.46 -21.75
C THR A 412 18.69 16.03 -21.73
N THR A 413 18.20 15.50 -22.84
CA THR A 413 16.81 15.14 -23.02
C THR A 413 16.67 13.68 -23.42
N ILE A 414 15.82 12.95 -22.73
CA ILE A 414 15.52 11.55 -23.02
C ILE A 414 14.03 11.46 -23.33
N ILE A 415 13.72 11.03 -24.55
CA ILE A 415 12.34 10.89 -25.02
C ILE A 415 12.05 9.42 -25.24
N ILE A 416 11.10 8.89 -24.51
CA ILE A 416 10.59 7.52 -24.66
C ILE A 416 9.24 7.62 -25.33
N SER A 417 9.08 6.96 -26.48
CA SER A 417 7.81 6.95 -27.19
C SER A 417 7.66 5.67 -28.04
N HIS A 418 6.44 5.36 -28.41
CA HIS A 418 6.10 4.39 -29.42
C HIS A 418 5.75 5.03 -30.77
N ARG A 419 5.72 6.39 -30.84
CA ARG A 419 5.45 7.18 -32.06
C ARG A 419 6.78 7.67 -32.65
N ILE A 420 7.00 7.35 -33.92
CA ILE A 420 8.23 7.72 -34.61
C ILE A 420 8.33 9.24 -34.87
N SER A 421 7.19 9.91 -35.06
CA SER A 421 7.14 11.37 -35.23
C SER A 421 7.82 12.14 -34.09
N THR A 422 7.88 11.59 -32.89
CA THR A 422 8.48 12.20 -31.73
C THR A 422 10.01 12.30 -31.79
N PHE A 423 10.65 11.45 -32.65
CA PHE A 423 12.09 11.30 -32.72
C PHE A 423 12.76 12.02 -33.90
N GLN A 424 12.02 12.77 -34.72
CA GLN A 424 12.55 13.40 -35.93
C GLN A 424 13.78 14.29 -35.69
N ASN A 425 13.83 14.93 -34.52
CA ASN A 425 14.90 15.85 -34.13
C ASN A 425 15.79 15.29 -33.00
N ALA A 426 15.76 13.98 -32.75
CA ALA A 426 16.65 13.36 -31.76
C ALA A 426 18.06 13.18 -32.35
N ASP A 427 19.08 13.56 -31.59
CA ASP A 427 20.49 13.41 -32.00
C ASP A 427 20.86 11.94 -32.14
N LYS A 428 20.29 11.09 -31.30
CA LYS A 428 20.49 9.64 -31.33
C LYS A 428 19.19 8.94 -30.92
N ILE A 429 18.91 7.83 -31.57
CA ILE A 429 17.79 6.95 -31.24
C ILE A 429 18.36 5.58 -30.95
N ILE A 430 17.88 4.94 -29.86
CA ILE A 430 18.12 3.54 -29.58
C ILE A 430 16.83 2.75 -29.75
N VAL A 431 16.94 1.59 -30.35
CA VAL A 431 15.81 0.69 -30.63
C VAL A 431 15.90 -0.52 -29.71
N LEU A 432 14.91 -0.68 -28.84
CA LEU A 432 14.83 -1.78 -27.89
C LEU A 432 13.82 -2.83 -28.33
N ASN A 433 14.20 -4.09 -28.23
CA ASN A 433 13.30 -5.22 -28.40
C ASN A 433 13.55 -6.26 -27.29
N SER A 434 12.50 -6.57 -26.50
CA SER A 434 12.58 -7.58 -25.42
C SER A 434 13.79 -7.42 -24.49
N GLY A 435 14.09 -6.18 -24.09
CA GLY A 435 15.18 -5.88 -23.16
C GLY A 435 16.58 -5.79 -23.77
N VAL A 436 16.72 -5.96 -25.08
CA VAL A 436 17.99 -5.90 -25.80
C VAL A 436 18.01 -4.69 -26.74
N LEU A 437 19.15 -4.05 -26.87
CA LEU A 437 19.41 -3.00 -27.85
C LEU A 437 19.66 -3.67 -29.21
N VAL A 438 18.76 -3.46 -30.18
CA VAL A 438 18.82 -4.09 -31.50
C VAL A 438 19.36 -3.19 -32.58
N ASP A 439 19.19 -1.86 -32.44
CA ASP A 439 19.68 -0.90 -33.41
C ASP A 439 19.92 0.48 -32.76
N SER A 440 20.76 1.31 -33.36
CA SER A 440 20.98 2.69 -32.91
C SER A 440 21.47 3.56 -34.08
N GLY A 441 21.04 4.82 -34.11
CA GLY A 441 21.41 5.80 -35.15
C GLY A 441 20.56 7.05 -35.02
N ASN A 442 20.68 7.98 -35.95
CA ASN A 442 19.75 9.09 -36.09
C ASN A 442 18.50 8.65 -36.89
N HIS A 443 17.48 9.52 -36.98
CA HIS A 443 16.23 9.22 -37.64
C HIS A 443 16.42 8.81 -39.11
N GLU A 444 17.25 9.54 -39.86
CA GLU A 444 17.49 9.29 -41.30
C GLU A 444 18.25 7.97 -41.50
N GLU A 445 19.26 7.69 -40.67
CA GLU A 445 19.99 6.43 -40.71
C GLU A 445 19.10 5.23 -40.46
N LEU A 446 18.22 5.30 -39.45
CA LEU A 446 17.35 4.18 -39.09
C LEU A 446 16.24 3.94 -40.11
N ILE A 447 15.78 4.97 -40.82
CA ILE A 447 14.85 4.82 -41.93
C ILE A 447 15.53 4.24 -43.18
N SER A 448 16.79 4.58 -43.45
CA SER A 448 17.53 4.09 -44.63
C SER A 448 17.85 2.60 -44.52
N ARG A 449 18.01 2.06 -43.33
CA ARG A 449 18.33 0.65 -43.07
C ARG A 449 17.06 -0.22 -43.02
N GLU A 450 17.17 -1.47 -43.40
CA GLU A 450 16.13 -2.44 -43.12
C GLU A 450 16.15 -2.80 -41.63
N GLY A 451 14.99 -2.78 -40.99
CA GLY A 451 14.89 -3.07 -39.57
C GLY A 451 13.56 -2.67 -38.97
N PHE A 452 13.38 -3.01 -37.72
CA PHE A 452 12.15 -2.81 -36.94
C PHE A 452 11.67 -1.34 -36.92
N TYR A 453 12.60 -0.37 -36.84
CA TYR A 453 12.27 1.05 -36.87
C TYR A 453 11.61 1.49 -38.16
N LYS A 454 12.18 1.06 -39.32
CA LYS A 454 11.66 1.36 -40.66
C LYS A 454 10.28 0.71 -40.89
N GLU A 455 10.10 -0.55 -40.48
CA GLU A 455 8.80 -1.25 -40.61
C GLU A 455 7.69 -0.48 -39.90
N ILE A 456 7.94 -0.03 -38.67
CA ILE A 456 6.96 0.75 -37.91
C ILE A 456 6.75 2.14 -38.52
N HIS A 457 7.81 2.80 -39.02
CA HIS A 457 7.71 4.08 -39.72
C HIS A 457 6.75 3.99 -40.90
N ILE A 458 6.90 2.98 -41.76
CA ILE A 458 6.02 2.75 -42.92
C ILE A 458 4.57 2.49 -42.44
N SER A 459 4.41 1.73 -41.36
CA SER A 459 3.08 1.44 -40.80
C SER A 459 2.38 2.67 -40.23
N GLN A 460 3.13 3.57 -39.56
CA GLN A 460 2.60 4.81 -38.96
C GLN A 460 2.36 5.91 -40.00
N SER A 461 3.11 5.93 -41.11
CA SER A 461 2.95 6.91 -42.20
C SER A 461 1.75 6.61 -43.10
N LYS A 462 1.18 5.40 -43.05
CA LYS A 462 -0.01 4.98 -43.77
C LYS A 462 -1.34 5.27 -43.07
N LYS A 463 -1.27 5.74 -41.81
CA LYS A 463 -2.42 6.17 -41.01
C LYS A 463 -2.50 7.71 -40.96
#